data_62b5b14c92800a2766a7d148dc3ae460
#
_entry.id   62b5b14c92800a2766a7d148dc3ae460
#
_cell.length_a   1.000
_cell.length_b   1.000
_cell.length_c   1.000
_cell.angle_alpha   90.00
_cell.angle_beta   90.00
_cell.angle_gamma   90.00
#
_symmetry.space_group_name_H-M   'P 1'
#
loop_
_entity.id
_entity.type
_entity.pdbx_description
1 polymer ?
#
loop_
_entity_poly.entity_id
_entity_poly.type
_entity_poly.pdbx_seq_one_letter_code
_entity_poly.pdbx_strand_id
1 'polypeptide(L)'
;MFTACGSNSSDKSDNATQESTSEYVSEDIKVAALKGPTAIGMVKLMSDNEDNKTANNYTFQIEAAADAFTADLIKGDVQIAAMPCNAAATLYNKSNGKVSVVGINTLGVLYILDNKGEVTNVSDLKGRTIYTTGKGTTPEYTLRYLLNTNGIDPDKDVHIEFKSEASEAATMLASSDSGAVAMLPQPYVTTVMAANSDVRIALDVTKEWE
;
A
#
# COMPACT_ATOMS: atom_id res chain seq x y z
N MET A 1 71.24 -2.49 -55.59
CA MET A 1 70.45 -1.58 -56.50
C MET A 1 68.99 -1.83 -56.16
N PHE A 2 68.37 -0.77 -55.70
CA PHE A 2 66.89 -0.56 -55.70
C PHE A 2 65.98 -1.53 -54.89
N THR A 3 64.99 -1.14 -54.24
CA THR A 3 64.40 0.11 -53.72
C THR A 3 63.22 -0.32 -52.88
N ALA A 4 62.98 0.37 -51.82
CA ALA A 4 61.85 0.33 -50.93
C ALA A 4 60.45 0.36 -51.58
N CYS A 5 59.48 -0.20 -50.93
CA CYS A 5 58.24 0.52 -50.63
C CYS A 5 57.48 -0.19 -49.52
N GLY A 6 57.23 0.52 -48.46
CA GLY A 6 56.45 0.12 -47.37
C GLY A 6 54.95 0.18 -47.72
N SER A 7 54.19 -0.65 -47.13
CA SER A 7 52.75 -0.51 -47.01
C SER A 7 52.32 -0.77 -45.55
N ASN A 8 51.91 0.31 -44.93
CA ASN A 8 51.37 0.39 -43.62
C ASN A 8 49.96 -0.18 -43.62
N SER A 9 49.78 -1.36 -43.09
CA SER A 9 48.45 -1.93 -42.86
C SER A 9 48.10 -1.69 -41.39
N SER A 10 47.30 -0.70 -41.16
CA SER A 10 46.64 -0.44 -39.90
C SER A 10 45.66 -1.57 -39.61
N ASP A 11 46.04 -2.50 -38.75
CA ASP A 11 45.12 -3.42 -38.12
C ASP A 11 44.17 -2.63 -37.22
N LYS A 12 42.95 -2.44 -37.70
CA LYS A 12 41.81 -2.12 -36.85
C LYS A 12 41.45 -3.38 -36.09
N SER A 13 41.87 -3.42 -34.84
CA SER A 13 41.35 -4.33 -33.83
C SER A 13 39.89 -3.94 -33.58
N ASP A 14 38.97 -4.60 -34.25
CA ASP A 14 37.56 -4.62 -33.90
C ASP A 14 37.40 -5.38 -32.57
N ASN A 15 37.46 -4.62 -31.48
CA ASN A 15 37.11 -5.12 -30.17
C ASN A 15 35.57 -5.22 -30.11
N ALA A 16 35.02 -6.28 -30.66
CA ALA A 16 33.64 -6.67 -30.50
C ALA A 16 33.46 -7.00 -29.00
N THR A 17 32.93 -6.04 -28.28
CA THR A 17 32.39 -6.29 -26.95
C THR A 17 31.28 -7.30 -27.13
N GLN A 18 31.54 -8.56 -26.81
CA GLN A 18 30.49 -9.55 -26.61
C GLN A 18 29.67 -9.11 -25.40
N GLU A 19 28.56 -8.43 -25.65
CA GLU A 19 27.48 -8.36 -24.68
C GLU A 19 27.04 -9.83 -24.46
N SER A 20 27.42 -10.38 -23.31
CA SER A 20 26.83 -11.61 -22.83
C SER A 20 25.37 -11.29 -22.48
N THR A 21 24.47 -11.52 -23.42
CA THR A 21 23.05 -11.63 -23.15
C THR A 21 22.88 -12.87 -22.29
N SER A 22 22.94 -12.71 -20.97
CA SER A 22 22.47 -13.77 -20.08
C SER A 22 21.00 -13.98 -20.40
N GLU A 23 20.67 -15.17 -20.89
CA GLU A 23 19.29 -15.56 -21.14
C GLU A 23 18.53 -15.44 -19.82
N TYR A 24 17.49 -14.60 -19.79
CA TYR A 24 16.68 -14.40 -18.59
C TYR A 24 15.92 -15.70 -18.29
N VAL A 25 16.12 -16.25 -17.10
CA VAL A 25 15.40 -17.44 -16.63
C VAL A 25 14.20 -16.96 -15.81
N SER A 26 13.00 -17.33 -16.25
CA SER A 26 11.76 -17.04 -15.53
C SER A 26 11.73 -17.76 -14.18
N GLU A 27 11.30 -17.07 -13.13
CA GLU A 27 11.17 -17.61 -11.78
C GLU A 27 9.71 -17.61 -11.33
N ASP A 28 9.37 -18.54 -10.43
CA ASP A 28 8.08 -18.59 -9.75
C ASP A 28 8.13 -17.73 -8.48
N ILE A 29 7.34 -16.66 -8.46
CA ILE A 29 7.34 -15.66 -7.39
C ILE A 29 5.96 -15.62 -6.71
N LYS A 30 5.93 -15.83 -5.40
CA LYS A 30 4.73 -15.64 -4.59
C LYS A 30 4.69 -14.22 -4.04
N VAL A 31 3.55 -13.56 -4.26
CA VAL A 31 3.28 -12.17 -3.85
C VAL A 31 2.11 -12.16 -2.89
N ALA A 32 2.30 -11.59 -1.71
CA ALA A 32 1.23 -11.35 -0.75
C ALA A 32 0.83 -9.88 -0.73
N ALA A 33 -0.45 -9.58 -0.54
CA ALA A 33 -0.93 -8.22 -0.37
C ALA A 33 -2.16 -8.17 0.55
N LEU A 34 -2.45 -6.99 1.08
CA LEU A 34 -3.68 -6.76 1.82
C LEU A 34 -4.81 -6.38 0.88
N LYS A 35 -6.03 -6.79 1.23
CA LYS A 35 -7.27 -6.33 0.58
C LYS A 35 -7.33 -4.79 0.59
N GLY A 36 -7.69 -4.19 -0.56
CA GLY A 36 -7.81 -2.75 -0.70
C GLY A 36 -6.62 -2.11 -1.42
N PRO A 37 -6.16 -0.91 -1.01
CA PRO A 37 -5.19 -0.11 -1.77
C PRO A 37 -3.89 -0.83 -2.11
N THR A 38 -3.36 -1.62 -1.20
CA THR A 38 -2.11 -2.38 -1.39
C THR A 38 -2.21 -3.40 -2.53
N ALA A 39 -3.32 -4.14 -2.62
CA ALA A 39 -3.56 -5.08 -3.72
C ALA A 39 -3.89 -4.33 -5.03
N ILE A 40 -4.65 -3.23 -4.95
CA ILE A 40 -4.99 -2.41 -6.13
C ILE A 40 -3.73 -1.85 -6.78
N GLY A 41 -2.72 -1.47 -6.00
CA GLY A 41 -1.41 -1.03 -6.52
C GLY A 41 -0.68 -2.08 -7.37
N MET A 42 -1.09 -3.35 -7.30
CA MET A 42 -0.50 -4.46 -8.05
C MET A 42 -1.39 -4.99 -9.19
N VAL A 43 -2.59 -4.42 -9.40
CA VAL A 43 -3.59 -4.97 -10.34
C VAL A 43 -3.05 -5.08 -11.77
N LYS A 44 -2.18 -4.16 -12.19
CA LYS A 44 -1.55 -4.23 -13.51
C LYS A 44 -0.63 -5.45 -13.63
N LEU A 45 0.17 -5.74 -12.61
CA LEU A 45 1.02 -6.91 -12.58
C LEU A 45 0.18 -8.20 -12.58
N MET A 46 -0.94 -8.23 -11.84
CA MET A 46 -1.85 -9.38 -11.83
C MET A 46 -2.43 -9.64 -13.23
N SER A 47 -2.94 -8.58 -13.90
CA SER A 47 -3.47 -8.70 -15.26
C SER A 47 -2.43 -9.13 -16.28
N ASP A 48 -1.22 -8.56 -16.21
CA ASP A 48 -0.14 -8.93 -17.14
C ASP A 48 0.33 -10.38 -16.92
N ASN A 49 0.30 -10.84 -15.67
CA ASN A 49 0.63 -12.23 -15.35
C ASN A 49 -0.42 -13.21 -15.91
N GLU A 50 -1.71 -12.89 -15.77
CA GLU A 50 -2.81 -13.69 -16.38
C GLU A 50 -2.69 -13.78 -17.90
N ASP A 51 -2.24 -12.69 -18.53
CA ASP A 51 -2.02 -12.59 -19.98
C ASP A 51 -0.67 -13.20 -20.43
N ASN A 52 0.15 -13.76 -19.54
CA ASN A 52 1.51 -14.25 -19.80
C ASN A 52 2.45 -13.18 -20.40
N LYS A 53 2.30 -11.92 -19.96
CA LYS A 53 3.11 -10.77 -20.41
C LYS A 53 4.24 -10.41 -19.44
N THR A 54 4.34 -11.12 -18.32
CA THR A 54 5.37 -10.90 -17.30
C THR A 54 6.61 -11.74 -17.57
N ALA A 55 7.78 -11.28 -17.14
CA ALA A 55 9.02 -12.01 -17.27
C ALA A 55 9.10 -13.22 -16.32
N ASN A 56 8.43 -13.13 -15.16
CA ASN A 56 8.32 -14.18 -14.15
C ASN A 56 6.89 -14.71 -14.07
N ASN A 57 6.71 -15.84 -13.40
CA ASN A 57 5.39 -16.40 -13.06
C ASN A 57 5.00 -15.92 -11.65
N TYR A 58 3.89 -15.21 -11.51
CA TYR A 58 3.45 -14.70 -10.23
C TYR A 58 2.23 -15.46 -9.69
N THR A 59 2.27 -15.79 -8.40
CA THR A 59 1.11 -16.28 -7.65
C THR A 59 0.75 -15.26 -6.58
N PHE A 60 -0.52 -14.87 -6.51
CA PHE A 60 -0.99 -13.81 -5.60
C PHE A 60 -1.82 -14.38 -4.45
N GLN A 61 -1.49 -13.93 -3.22
CA GLN A 61 -2.22 -14.20 -1.99
C GLN A 61 -2.74 -12.88 -1.41
N ILE A 62 -4.07 -12.72 -1.33
CA ILE A 62 -4.70 -11.48 -0.86
C ILE A 62 -5.38 -11.74 0.48
N GLU A 63 -4.91 -11.06 1.52
CA GLU A 63 -5.29 -11.29 2.91
C GLU A 63 -5.93 -10.04 3.55
N ALA A 64 -6.69 -10.26 4.63
CA ALA A 64 -7.28 -9.17 5.39
C ALA A 64 -6.27 -8.46 6.30
N ALA A 65 -5.26 -9.18 6.80
CA ALA A 65 -4.25 -8.68 7.73
C ALA A 65 -2.85 -9.22 7.40
N ALA A 66 -1.81 -8.44 7.72
CA ALA A 66 -0.42 -8.75 7.36
C ALA A 66 0.17 -9.95 8.13
N ASP A 67 -0.34 -10.27 9.30
CA ASP A 67 0.09 -11.41 10.11
C ASP A 67 -0.16 -12.75 9.41
N ALA A 68 -1.14 -12.83 8.50
CA ALA A 68 -1.43 -14.04 7.72
C ALA A 68 -0.25 -14.52 6.84
N PHE A 69 0.64 -13.62 6.41
CA PHE A 69 1.78 -13.97 5.55
C PHE A 69 3.16 -13.56 6.10
N THR A 70 3.21 -12.91 7.26
CA THR A 70 4.47 -12.41 7.86
C THR A 70 5.47 -13.56 8.09
N ALA A 71 5.01 -14.71 8.60
CA ALA A 71 5.88 -15.85 8.85
C ALA A 71 6.46 -16.43 7.55
N ASP A 72 5.65 -16.50 6.49
CA ASP A 72 6.05 -17.04 5.20
C ASP A 72 7.03 -16.10 4.48
N LEU A 73 6.87 -14.79 4.66
CA LEU A 73 7.82 -13.79 4.15
C LEU A 73 9.20 -13.93 4.83
N ILE A 74 9.24 -14.16 6.17
CA ILE A 74 10.52 -14.36 6.89
C ILE A 74 11.23 -15.67 6.45
N LYS A 75 10.46 -16.70 6.16
CA LYS A 75 11.00 -18.01 5.69
C LYS A 75 11.45 -17.95 4.23
N GLY A 76 10.92 -17.01 3.44
CA GLY A 76 11.12 -16.92 1.99
C GLY A 76 10.10 -17.74 1.19
N ASP A 77 9.05 -18.26 1.82
CA ASP A 77 7.93 -18.94 1.13
C ASP A 77 7.05 -17.95 0.35
N VAL A 78 7.07 -16.69 0.75
CA VAL A 78 6.57 -15.50 0.03
C VAL A 78 7.77 -14.60 -0.27
N GLN A 79 7.99 -14.20 -1.51
CA GLN A 79 9.15 -13.42 -1.94
C GLN A 79 8.87 -11.91 -1.89
N ILE A 80 7.64 -11.50 -2.19
CA ILE A 80 7.23 -10.08 -2.22
C ILE A 80 5.96 -9.91 -1.40
N ALA A 81 5.89 -8.85 -0.59
CA ALA A 81 4.68 -8.51 0.12
C ALA A 81 4.38 -7.01 0.10
N ALA A 82 3.12 -6.65 -0.19
CA ALA A 82 2.61 -5.29 -0.02
C ALA A 82 1.89 -5.19 1.33
N MET A 83 2.45 -4.39 2.24
CA MET A 83 2.00 -4.26 3.61
C MET A 83 2.20 -2.81 4.12
N PRO A 84 1.58 -2.42 5.26
CA PRO A 84 1.82 -1.11 5.87
C PRO A 84 3.30 -0.89 6.18
N CYS A 85 3.81 0.32 5.91
CA CYS A 85 5.24 0.64 6.06
C CYS A 85 5.77 0.44 7.49
N ASN A 86 4.98 0.74 8.51
CA ASN A 86 5.36 0.50 9.91
C ASN A 86 5.47 -1.01 10.25
N ALA A 87 4.61 -1.85 9.66
CA ALA A 87 4.70 -3.30 9.80
C ALA A 87 5.96 -3.82 9.09
N ALA A 88 6.27 -3.32 7.89
CA ALA A 88 7.50 -3.65 7.17
C ALA A 88 8.76 -3.26 7.97
N ALA A 89 8.80 -2.07 8.57
CA ALA A 89 9.90 -1.64 9.43
C ALA A 89 10.08 -2.55 10.67
N THR A 90 8.97 -2.93 11.30
CA THR A 90 8.98 -3.88 12.42
C THR A 90 9.53 -5.24 11.97
N LEU A 91 9.11 -5.70 10.80
CA LEU A 91 9.53 -6.97 10.24
C LEU A 91 11.02 -6.98 9.86
N TYR A 92 11.52 -5.90 9.26
CA TYR A 92 12.95 -5.71 9.00
C TYR A 92 13.77 -5.93 10.27
N ASN A 93 13.40 -5.26 11.37
CA ASN A 93 14.12 -5.38 12.65
C ASN A 93 14.01 -6.80 13.23
N LYS A 94 12.83 -7.41 13.22
CA LYS A 94 12.61 -8.75 13.78
C LYS A 94 13.27 -9.87 12.96
N SER A 95 13.44 -9.66 11.65
CA SER A 95 14.08 -10.63 10.76
C SER A 95 15.60 -10.49 10.67
N ASN A 96 16.21 -9.57 11.44
CA ASN A 96 17.63 -9.22 11.32
C ASN A 96 18.02 -8.83 9.88
N GLY A 97 17.18 -8.04 9.22
CA GLY A 97 17.45 -7.51 7.88
C GLY A 97 17.23 -8.51 6.73
N LYS A 98 16.58 -9.64 6.96
CA LYS A 98 16.27 -10.59 5.88
C LYS A 98 15.18 -10.07 4.93
N VAL A 99 14.38 -9.12 5.37
CA VAL A 99 13.34 -8.48 4.58
C VAL A 99 13.75 -7.04 4.30
N SER A 100 13.63 -6.59 3.05
CA SER A 100 13.98 -5.22 2.63
C SER A 100 12.77 -4.53 2.00
N VAL A 101 12.64 -3.22 2.21
CA VAL A 101 11.66 -2.40 1.50
C VAL A 101 12.23 -2.04 0.13
N VAL A 102 11.54 -2.41 -0.94
CA VAL A 102 11.97 -2.16 -2.32
C VAL A 102 11.23 -1.01 -2.99
N GLY A 103 10.10 -0.57 -2.43
CA GLY A 103 9.32 0.54 -2.98
C GLY A 103 8.06 0.84 -2.18
N ILE A 104 7.42 1.95 -2.53
CA ILE A 104 6.10 2.35 -2.03
C ILE A 104 5.13 2.28 -3.20
N ASN A 105 4.09 1.45 -3.09
CA ASN A 105 3.12 1.25 -4.17
C ASN A 105 1.82 2.03 -3.99
N THR A 106 1.59 2.66 -2.83
CA THR A 106 0.34 3.32 -2.49
C THR A 106 0.61 4.56 -1.64
N LEU A 107 0.05 5.70 -2.03
CA LEU A 107 0.16 6.98 -1.35
C LEU A 107 -1.24 7.57 -1.11
N GLY A 108 -1.46 8.23 0.06
CA GLY A 108 -2.57 9.11 0.33
C GLY A 108 -3.98 8.55 0.01
N VAL A 109 -4.43 7.50 0.70
CA VAL A 109 -5.68 6.80 0.37
C VAL A 109 -6.74 6.85 1.46
N LEU A 110 -6.47 7.52 2.59
CA LEU A 110 -7.38 7.57 3.74
C LEU A 110 -8.24 8.83 3.69
N TYR A 111 -9.51 8.66 3.99
CA TYR A 111 -10.50 9.74 4.06
C TYR A 111 -11.37 9.57 5.29
N ILE A 112 -11.77 10.68 5.90
CA ILE A 112 -12.80 10.68 6.94
C ILE A 112 -14.13 11.03 6.28
N LEU A 113 -15.12 10.17 6.50
CA LEU A 113 -16.47 10.30 5.97
C LEU A 113 -17.46 10.51 7.11
N ASP A 114 -18.51 11.26 6.83
CA ASP A 114 -19.68 11.36 7.69
C ASP A 114 -20.98 11.16 6.88
N ASN A 115 -22.08 10.82 7.59
CA ASN A 115 -23.39 10.58 6.97
C ASN A 115 -24.42 11.68 7.27
N LYS A 116 -24.01 12.82 7.88
CA LYS A 116 -24.91 13.93 8.20
C LYS A 116 -24.42 15.30 7.76
N GLY A 117 -23.22 15.37 7.17
CA GLY A 117 -22.64 16.62 6.72
C GLY A 117 -22.20 17.56 7.86
N GLU A 118 -21.94 17.02 9.06
CA GLU A 118 -21.64 17.80 10.25
C GLU A 118 -20.14 18.03 10.48
N VAL A 119 -19.28 17.21 9.85
CA VAL A 119 -17.82 17.32 9.98
C VAL A 119 -17.28 18.17 8.85
N THR A 120 -16.67 19.29 9.17
CA THR A 120 -16.06 20.23 8.21
C THR A 120 -14.58 20.47 8.47
N ASN A 121 -14.10 20.13 9.65
CA ASN A 121 -12.70 20.23 10.08
C ASN A 121 -12.41 19.16 11.14
N VAL A 122 -11.13 18.96 11.48
CA VAL A 122 -10.71 17.93 12.42
C VAL A 122 -11.29 18.13 13.82
N SER A 123 -11.49 19.35 14.27
CA SER A 123 -12.05 19.64 15.62
C SER A 123 -13.50 19.18 15.77
N ASP A 124 -14.26 19.02 14.69
CA ASP A 124 -15.63 18.51 14.71
C ASP A 124 -15.70 16.99 15.03
N LEU A 125 -14.56 16.31 15.07
CA LEU A 125 -14.47 14.91 15.46
C LEU A 125 -14.61 14.71 16.97
N LYS A 126 -14.42 15.75 17.76
CA LYS A 126 -14.52 15.65 19.23
C LYS A 126 -15.90 15.17 19.68
N GLY A 127 -15.90 14.19 20.58
CA GLY A 127 -17.12 13.54 21.09
C GLY A 127 -17.74 12.49 20.18
N ARG A 128 -17.13 12.24 18.98
CA ARG A 128 -17.70 11.28 18.02
C ARG A 128 -17.13 9.89 18.16
N THR A 129 -17.89 8.91 17.68
CA THR A 129 -17.40 7.56 17.41
C THR A 129 -16.81 7.54 16.00
N ILE A 130 -15.56 7.06 15.87
CA ILE A 130 -14.82 6.96 14.62
C ILE A 130 -14.57 5.48 14.31
N TYR A 131 -15.27 4.96 13.30
CA TYR A 131 -15.04 3.61 12.80
C TYR A 131 -13.81 3.58 11.89
N THR A 132 -12.91 2.63 12.11
CA THR A 132 -11.72 2.46 11.27
C THR A 132 -11.22 1.03 11.29
N THR A 133 -10.12 0.75 10.59
CA THR A 133 -9.44 -0.55 10.57
C THR A 133 -7.96 -0.39 10.86
N GLY A 134 -7.23 -1.49 10.90
CA GLY A 134 -5.77 -1.47 10.96
C GLY A 134 -5.21 -1.03 12.30
N LYS A 135 -5.77 -1.56 13.41
CA LYS A 135 -5.22 -1.37 14.75
C LYS A 135 -3.74 -1.79 14.80
N GLY A 136 -2.88 -0.94 15.36
CA GLY A 136 -1.42 -1.15 15.40
C GLY A 136 -0.73 -0.89 14.06
N THR A 137 -1.42 -0.31 13.07
CA THR A 137 -0.86 -0.03 11.74
C THR A 137 -1.07 1.42 11.32
N THR A 138 -0.65 1.76 10.10
CA THR A 138 -0.69 3.13 9.55
C THR A 138 -2.02 3.85 9.77
N PRO A 139 -3.21 3.27 9.53
CA PRO A 139 -4.47 3.98 9.76
C PRO A 139 -4.63 4.48 11.19
N GLU A 140 -4.37 3.65 12.20
CA GLU A 140 -4.47 4.08 13.60
C GLU A 140 -3.49 5.21 13.92
N TYR A 141 -2.21 5.05 13.55
CA TYR A 141 -1.20 6.05 13.88
C TYR A 141 -1.47 7.38 13.18
N THR A 142 -1.95 7.35 11.94
CA THR A 142 -2.33 8.54 11.19
C THR A 142 -3.51 9.25 11.86
N LEU A 143 -4.56 8.52 12.24
CA LEU A 143 -5.72 9.10 12.93
C LEU A 143 -5.31 9.72 14.26
N ARG A 144 -4.55 9.02 15.08
CA ARG A 144 -4.07 9.51 16.38
C ARG A 144 -3.19 10.76 16.24
N TYR A 145 -2.32 10.78 15.24
CA TYR A 145 -1.50 11.95 14.95
C TYR A 145 -2.39 13.14 14.57
N LEU A 146 -3.33 12.96 13.65
CA LEU A 146 -4.25 14.01 13.21
C LEU A 146 -5.07 14.58 14.37
N LEU A 147 -5.60 13.74 15.24
CA LEU A 147 -6.34 14.16 16.42
C LEU A 147 -5.45 14.96 17.39
N ASN A 148 -4.27 14.42 17.74
CA ASN A 148 -3.36 15.06 18.69
C ASN A 148 -2.86 16.43 18.21
N THR A 149 -2.51 16.57 16.92
CA THR A 149 -2.05 17.86 16.35
C THR A 149 -3.15 18.93 16.34
N ASN A 150 -4.42 18.50 16.39
CA ASN A 150 -5.57 19.37 16.50
C ASN A 150 -6.13 19.52 17.93
N GLY A 151 -5.35 19.10 18.95
CA GLY A 151 -5.71 19.28 20.36
C GLY A 151 -6.81 18.34 20.86
N ILE A 152 -7.04 17.22 20.17
CA ILE A 152 -8.01 16.18 20.54
C ILE A 152 -7.26 14.98 21.08
N ASP A 153 -7.52 14.61 22.34
CA ASP A 153 -6.95 13.40 22.94
C ASP A 153 -7.67 12.16 22.37
N PRO A 154 -6.97 11.29 21.60
CA PRO A 154 -7.62 10.15 20.94
C PRO A 154 -8.16 9.09 21.90
N ASP A 155 -7.76 9.11 23.17
CA ASP A 155 -8.19 8.15 24.18
C ASP A 155 -9.28 8.71 25.12
N LYS A 156 -9.58 10.01 25.06
CA LYS A 156 -10.55 10.66 25.94
C LYS A 156 -11.64 11.43 25.20
N ASP A 157 -11.24 12.10 24.10
CA ASP A 157 -12.10 13.07 23.41
C ASP A 157 -12.90 12.45 22.27
N VAL A 158 -12.56 11.24 21.83
CA VAL A 158 -13.24 10.49 20.78
C VAL A 158 -13.36 9.01 21.18
N HIS A 159 -14.26 8.27 20.51
CA HIS A 159 -14.35 6.82 20.65
C HIS A 159 -13.89 6.17 19.33
N ILE A 160 -12.66 5.62 19.32
CA ILE A 160 -12.14 4.92 18.12
C ILE A 160 -12.54 3.45 18.20
N GLU A 161 -13.31 3.00 17.21
CA GLU A 161 -13.79 1.63 17.12
C GLU A 161 -13.16 0.93 15.90
N PHE A 162 -12.30 -0.06 16.19
CA PHE A 162 -11.61 -0.83 15.17
C PHE A 162 -12.45 -2.00 14.68
N LYS A 163 -12.60 -2.09 13.37
CA LYS A 163 -13.25 -3.20 12.68
C LYS A 163 -12.23 -4.10 12.01
N SER A 164 -12.61 -5.35 11.79
CA SER A 164 -11.72 -6.35 11.16
C SER A 164 -11.45 -6.03 9.69
N GLU A 165 -12.45 -5.51 8.98
CA GLU A 165 -12.37 -5.14 7.57
C GLU A 165 -12.97 -3.75 7.31
N ALA A 166 -12.50 -3.08 6.25
CA ALA A 166 -13.00 -1.76 5.88
C ALA A 166 -14.46 -1.78 5.39
N SER A 167 -14.92 -2.90 4.84
CA SER A 167 -16.33 -3.13 4.49
C SER A 167 -17.25 -3.10 5.71
N GLU A 168 -16.80 -3.63 6.85
CA GLU A 168 -17.55 -3.59 8.10
C GLU A 168 -17.64 -2.15 8.63
N ALA A 169 -16.54 -1.41 8.66
CA ALA A 169 -16.54 0.00 9.06
C ALA A 169 -17.43 0.87 8.15
N ALA A 170 -17.42 0.61 6.84
CA ALA A 170 -18.31 1.27 5.88
C ALA A 170 -19.79 0.97 6.14
N THR A 171 -20.13 -0.28 6.46
CA THR A 171 -21.49 -0.69 6.81
C THR A 171 -21.97 -0.02 8.09
N MET A 172 -21.12 0.06 9.12
CA MET A 172 -21.44 0.75 10.37
C MET A 172 -21.72 2.23 10.14
N LEU A 173 -20.91 2.92 9.31
CA LEU A 173 -21.17 4.31 8.94
C LEU A 173 -22.51 4.46 8.20
N ALA A 174 -22.77 3.61 7.21
CA ALA A 174 -23.99 3.69 6.39
C ALA A 174 -25.28 3.46 7.19
N SER A 175 -25.21 2.62 8.23
CA SER A 175 -26.35 2.26 9.09
C SER A 175 -26.48 3.11 10.36
N SER A 176 -25.53 4.04 10.61
CA SER A 176 -25.54 4.84 11.83
C SER A 176 -26.42 6.07 11.70
N ASP A 177 -27.38 6.20 12.64
CA ASP A 177 -28.23 7.40 12.78
C ASP A 177 -27.63 8.46 13.72
N SER A 178 -26.50 8.14 14.35
CA SER A 178 -25.96 8.91 15.51
C SER A 178 -24.92 9.97 15.16
N GLY A 179 -24.68 10.29 13.88
CA GLY A 179 -23.61 11.23 13.48
C GLY A 179 -22.22 10.65 13.65
N ALA A 180 -22.08 9.33 13.57
CA ALA A 180 -20.78 8.64 13.54
C ALA A 180 -20.01 8.97 12.26
N VAL A 181 -18.72 8.82 12.34
CA VAL A 181 -17.81 9.00 11.21
C VAL A 181 -17.01 7.73 10.99
N ALA A 182 -16.46 7.56 9.78
CA ALA A 182 -15.53 6.49 9.52
C ALA A 182 -14.28 7.01 8.81
N MET A 183 -13.12 6.50 9.17
CA MET A 183 -11.90 6.67 8.39
C MET A 183 -11.67 5.43 7.55
N LEU A 184 -11.80 5.59 6.24
CA LEU A 184 -11.79 4.49 5.26
C LEU A 184 -10.76 4.75 4.15
N PRO A 185 -10.19 3.67 3.58
CA PRO A 185 -9.42 3.76 2.35
C PRO A 185 -10.30 3.65 1.10
N GLN A 186 -9.78 4.06 -0.06
CA GLN A 186 -10.32 3.61 -1.33
C GLN A 186 -10.11 2.08 -1.50
N PRO A 187 -11.02 1.36 -2.16
CA PRO A 187 -12.24 1.81 -2.84
C PRO A 187 -13.49 1.89 -1.94
N TYR A 188 -13.37 1.59 -0.64
CA TYR A 188 -14.51 1.54 0.28
C TYR A 188 -15.23 2.90 0.42
N VAL A 189 -14.49 4.00 0.29
CA VAL A 189 -15.05 5.36 0.22
C VAL A 189 -16.08 5.45 -0.92
N THR A 190 -15.68 5.09 -2.13
CA THR A 190 -16.57 5.11 -3.30
C THR A 190 -17.75 4.14 -3.12
N THR A 191 -17.49 2.96 -2.58
CA THR A 191 -18.52 1.94 -2.37
C THR A 191 -19.61 2.41 -1.39
N VAL A 192 -19.22 2.98 -0.25
CA VAL A 192 -20.20 3.42 0.75
C VAL A 192 -20.98 4.65 0.27
N MET A 193 -20.36 5.59 -0.43
CA MET A 193 -21.02 6.74 -1.01
C MET A 193 -22.01 6.35 -2.13
N ALA A 194 -21.70 5.30 -2.89
CA ALA A 194 -22.64 4.76 -3.89
C ALA A 194 -23.83 4.04 -3.25
N ALA A 195 -23.65 3.43 -2.07
CA ALA A 195 -24.70 2.72 -1.34
C ALA A 195 -25.60 3.64 -0.52
N ASN A 196 -25.09 4.79 -0.05
CA ASN A 196 -25.80 5.76 0.75
C ASN A 196 -25.43 7.19 0.34
N SER A 197 -26.37 7.91 -0.28
CA SER A 197 -26.17 9.28 -0.78
C SER A 197 -25.96 10.33 0.31
N ASP A 198 -26.30 10.02 1.56
CA ASP A 198 -26.08 10.94 2.71
C ASP A 198 -24.63 10.90 3.21
N VAL A 199 -23.88 9.86 2.81
CA VAL A 199 -22.46 9.74 3.14
C VAL A 199 -21.62 10.59 2.19
N ARG A 200 -20.74 11.39 2.76
CA ARG A 200 -19.80 12.23 2.00
C ARG A 200 -18.37 12.12 2.56
N ILE A 201 -17.40 12.50 1.75
CA ILE A 201 -16.06 12.77 2.23
C ILE A 201 -16.11 14.08 3.02
N ALA A 202 -15.81 14.00 4.31
CA ALA A 202 -15.69 15.15 5.20
C ALA A 202 -14.26 15.72 5.13
N LEU A 203 -13.25 14.86 5.29
CA LEU A 203 -11.84 15.26 5.30
C LEU A 203 -11.00 14.33 4.42
N ASP A 204 -10.08 14.91 3.68
CA ASP A 204 -9.00 14.20 2.99
C ASP A 204 -7.78 14.16 3.92
N VAL A 205 -7.48 12.99 4.47
CA VAL A 205 -6.43 12.84 5.49
C VAL A 205 -5.05 13.27 4.98
N THR A 206 -4.79 13.18 3.67
CA THR A 206 -3.54 13.66 3.08
C THR A 206 -3.43 15.19 3.17
N LYS A 207 -4.54 15.90 2.91
CA LYS A 207 -4.57 17.37 3.01
C LYS A 207 -4.50 17.85 4.45
N GLU A 208 -5.13 17.15 5.36
CA GLU A 208 -5.10 17.48 6.79
C GLU A 208 -3.74 17.18 7.45
N TRP A 209 -2.88 16.44 6.76
CA TRP A 209 -1.53 16.12 7.23
C TRP A 209 -0.53 17.25 6.94
N GLU A 210 -0.74 18.04 5.87
CA GLU A 210 0.12 19.15 5.46
C GLU A 210 -0.06 20.38 6.37
#